data_7b29525ae3f9b1f54623d96e510a1a75
#
_entry.id   7b29525ae3f9b1f54623d96e510a1a75
#
_cell.length_a   1.000
_cell.length_b   1.000
_cell.length_c   1.000
_cell.angle_alpha   90.00
_cell.angle_beta   90.00
_cell.angle_gamma   90.00
#
_symmetry.space_group_name_H-M   'P 1'
#
loop_
_entity.id
_entity.type
_entity.pdbx_description
1 polymer ?
#
loop_
_entity_poly.entity_id
_entity_poly.type
_entity_poly.pdbx_seq_one_letter_code
_entity_poly.pdbx_strand_id
1 'polypeptide(L)'
;MDIRMIATDMDGTLLDAQGQFDNNRFEKILDQLEERHIKFVVATGNEIGRMRKLFGQDLMERMTFVVANGARVFEGNSLLAEQHWDKALVQDVLAYFAGKERDYHLVANLHDGAYALEGMTFPMVEKFMTQEMAKE
;
A
#
# COMPACT_ATOMS: atom_id res chain seq x y z
N MET A 1 -13.21 -17.80 21.98
CA MET A 1 -12.80 -16.50 21.38
C MET A 1 -13.28 -16.49 19.95
N ASP A 2 -14.05 -15.50 19.55
CA ASP A 2 -14.62 -15.42 18.21
C ASP A 2 -13.77 -14.45 17.38
N ILE A 3 -12.94 -15.00 16.48
CA ILE A 3 -12.09 -14.22 15.59
C ILE A 3 -12.96 -13.76 14.42
N ARG A 4 -13.04 -12.45 14.22
CA ARG A 4 -13.82 -11.85 13.13
C ARG A 4 -12.97 -11.16 12.07
N MET A 5 -11.69 -10.95 12.37
CA MET A 5 -10.76 -10.30 11.49
C MET A 5 -9.36 -10.87 11.67
N ILE A 6 -8.64 -11.01 10.55
CA ILE A 6 -7.21 -11.32 10.53
C ILE A 6 -6.55 -10.19 9.74
N ALA A 7 -5.57 -9.54 10.34
CA ALA A 7 -4.75 -8.54 9.67
C ALA A 7 -3.31 -9.05 9.52
N THR A 8 -2.72 -8.83 8.38
CA THR A 8 -1.33 -9.22 8.08
C THR A 8 -0.55 -8.07 7.46
N ASP A 9 0.74 -8.02 7.74
CA ASP A 9 1.68 -7.26 6.95
C ASP A 9 2.05 -8.02 5.66
N MET A 10 2.69 -7.35 4.73
CA MET A 10 3.06 -7.90 3.43
C MET A 10 4.48 -8.44 3.40
N ASP A 11 5.46 -7.54 3.42
CA ASP A 11 6.85 -7.87 3.16
C ASP A 11 7.47 -8.65 4.33
N GLY A 12 7.89 -9.89 4.09
CA GLY A 12 8.44 -10.76 5.11
C GLY A 12 7.40 -11.44 6.02
N THR A 13 6.10 -11.25 5.75
CA THR A 13 4.99 -11.89 6.49
C THR A 13 4.09 -12.68 5.55
N LEU A 14 3.31 -12.03 4.69
CA LEU A 14 2.50 -12.71 3.68
C LEU A 14 3.35 -13.09 2.46
N LEU A 15 4.29 -12.22 2.09
CA LEU A 15 5.22 -12.45 0.99
C LEU A 15 6.51 -13.11 1.49
N ASP A 16 7.06 -13.99 0.68
CA ASP A 16 8.36 -14.57 0.88
C ASP A 16 9.51 -13.56 0.60
N ALA A 17 10.76 -14.01 0.74
CA ALA A 17 11.94 -13.17 0.49
C ALA A 17 12.07 -12.71 -0.98
N GLN A 18 11.38 -13.34 -1.90
CA GLN A 18 11.30 -13.00 -3.32
C GLN A 18 10.12 -12.07 -3.64
N GLY A 19 9.32 -11.72 -2.63
CA GLY A 19 8.13 -10.88 -2.80
C GLY A 19 6.96 -11.62 -3.45
N GLN A 20 6.89 -12.94 -3.28
CA GLN A 20 5.88 -13.81 -3.87
C GLN A 20 5.08 -14.54 -2.79
N PHE A 21 3.92 -15.05 -3.16
CA PHE A 21 3.09 -15.94 -2.34
C PHE A 21 2.41 -16.98 -3.22
N ASP A 22 1.96 -18.07 -2.62
CA ASP A 22 1.22 -19.14 -3.32
C ASP A 22 -0.25 -18.70 -3.49
N ASN A 23 -0.58 -18.22 -4.69
CA ASN A 23 -1.93 -17.76 -5.04
C ASN A 23 -3.00 -18.83 -4.78
N ASN A 24 -2.77 -20.06 -5.23
CA ASN A 24 -3.75 -21.14 -5.12
C ASN A 24 -4.04 -21.51 -3.65
N ARG A 25 -2.99 -21.49 -2.82
CA ARG A 25 -3.13 -21.71 -1.38
C ARG A 25 -3.84 -20.56 -0.70
N PHE A 26 -3.51 -19.33 -1.11
CA PHE A 26 -4.10 -18.12 -0.55
C PHE A 26 -5.59 -18.01 -0.85
N GLU A 27 -6.00 -18.29 -2.08
CA GLU A 27 -7.42 -18.34 -2.47
C GLU A 27 -8.23 -19.31 -1.59
N LYS A 28 -7.71 -20.53 -1.38
CA LYS A 28 -8.36 -21.53 -0.50
C LYS A 28 -8.45 -21.05 0.95
N ILE A 29 -7.48 -20.26 1.42
CA ILE A 29 -7.54 -19.65 2.76
C ILE A 29 -8.64 -18.60 2.81
N LEU A 30 -8.73 -17.74 1.80
CA LEU A 30 -9.79 -16.74 1.71
C LEU A 30 -11.17 -17.37 1.67
N ASP A 31 -11.37 -18.45 0.90
CA ASP A 31 -12.63 -19.21 0.84
C ASP A 31 -13.05 -19.66 2.27
N GLN A 32 -12.12 -20.22 3.03
CA GLN A 32 -12.39 -20.68 4.39
C GLN A 32 -12.66 -19.52 5.37
N LEU A 33 -12.06 -18.36 5.17
CA LEU A 33 -12.31 -17.19 5.99
C LEU A 33 -13.68 -16.59 5.69
N GLU A 34 -14.06 -16.51 4.43
CA GLU A 34 -15.38 -16.06 3.99
C GLU A 34 -16.51 -16.95 4.52
N GLU A 35 -16.36 -18.28 4.44
CA GLU A 35 -17.32 -19.24 5.03
C GLU A 35 -17.54 -19.03 6.53
N ARG A 36 -16.52 -18.52 7.23
CA ARG A 36 -16.57 -18.23 8.68
C ARG A 36 -16.89 -16.76 8.99
N HIS A 37 -17.18 -15.95 7.98
CA HIS A 37 -17.40 -14.51 8.12
C HIS A 37 -16.23 -13.77 8.80
N ILE A 38 -15.00 -14.20 8.50
CA ILE A 38 -13.77 -13.58 8.99
C ILE A 38 -13.22 -12.66 7.90
N LYS A 39 -13.09 -11.36 8.18
CA LYS A 39 -12.49 -10.39 7.27
C LYS A 39 -10.98 -10.59 7.22
N PHE A 40 -10.42 -10.56 6.00
CA PHE A 40 -8.97 -10.52 5.80
C PHE A 40 -8.52 -9.11 5.46
N VAL A 41 -7.53 -8.60 6.21
CA VAL A 41 -7.01 -7.24 6.08
C VAL A 41 -5.52 -7.29 5.78
N VAL A 42 -5.11 -6.60 4.73
CA VAL A 42 -3.71 -6.34 4.43
C VAL A 42 -3.35 -4.96 4.97
N ALA A 43 -2.36 -4.89 5.88
CA ALA A 43 -1.87 -3.65 6.46
C ALA A 43 -0.42 -3.42 6.03
N THR A 44 -0.16 -2.35 5.29
CA THR A 44 1.16 -2.13 4.67
C THR A 44 1.50 -0.65 4.53
N GLY A 45 2.80 -0.34 4.51
CA GLY A 45 3.29 0.99 4.10
C GLY A 45 3.20 1.25 2.60
N ASN A 46 2.94 0.21 1.81
CA ASN A 46 2.84 0.33 0.36
C ASN A 46 1.55 1.02 -0.08
N GLU A 47 1.55 1.49 -1.33
CA GLU A 47 0.40 2.09 -1.99
C GLU A 47 -0.56 1.03 -2.55
N ILE A 48 -1.84 1.41 -2.74
CA ILE A 48 -2.87 0.53 -3.27
C ILE A 48 -2.55 0.01 -4.67
N GLY A 49 -1.82 0.78 -5.48
CA GLY A 49 -1.37 0.38 -6.81
C GLY A 49 -0.51 -0.88 -6.80
N ARG A 50 0.36 -1.05 -5.78
CA ARG A 50 1.13 -2.30 -5.61
C ARG A 50 0.22 -3.47 -5.25
N MET A 51 -0.79 -3.25 -4.41
CA MET A 51 -1.76 -4.29 -4.04
C MET A 51 -2.53 -4.78 -5.26
N ARG A 52 -2.99 -3.86 -6.12
CA ARG A 52 -3.68 -4.19 -7.37
C ARG A 52 -2.84 -5.06 -8.31
N LYS A 53 -1.54 -4.73 -8.43
CA LYS A 53 -0.61 -5.53 -9.26
C LYS A 53 -0.36 -6.93 -8.68
N LEU A 54 -0.26 -7.02 -7.35
CA LEU A 54 0.09 -8.27 -6.69
C LEU A 54 -1.08 -9.25 -6.65
N PHE A 55 -2.26 -8.76 -6.27
CA PHE A 55 -3.43 -9.62 -6.04
C PHE A 55 -4.34 -9.76 -7.27
N GLY A 56 -4.27 -8.80 -8.21
CA GLY A 56 -5.24 -8.75 -9.31
C GLY A 56 -6.64 -8.38 -8.83
N GLN A 57 -7.54 -8.15 -9.77
CA GLN A 57 -8.86 -7.61 -9.47
C GLN A 57 -9.71 -8.55 -8.61
N ASP A 58 -9.70 -9.82 -8.91
CA ASP A 58 -10.58 -10.81 -8.25
C ASP A 58 -10.27 -10.96 -6.77
N LEU A 59 -8.99 -11.06 -6.40
CA LEU A 59 -8.58 -11.15 -4.99
C LEU A 59 -8.75 -9.82 -4.26
N MET A 60 -8.53 -8.68 -4.96
CA MET A 60 -8.74 -7.36 -4.37
C MET A 60 -10.15 -7.21 -3.79
N GLU A 61 -11.18 -7.61 -4.53
CA GLU A 61 -12.59 -7.44 -4.12
C GLU A 61 -12.97 -8.26 -2.87
N ARG A 62 -12.12 -9.21 -2.48
CA ARG A 62 -12.35 -10.11 -1.33
C ARG A 62 -11.70 -9.65 -0.04
N MET A 63 -10.96 -8.54 -0.07
CA MET A 63 -10.10 -8.11 1.04
C MET A 63 -10.26 -6.63 1.38
N THR A 64 -9.82 -6.29 2.56
CA THR A 64 -9.68 -4.90 3.01
C THR A 64 -8.19 -4.53 3.05
N PHE A 65 -7.86 -3.31 2.67
CA PHE A 65 -6.48 -2.82 2.61
C PHE A 65 -6.33 -1.56 3.45
N VAL A 66 -5.38 -1.60 4.37
CA VAL A 66 -4.88 -0.44 5.11
C VAL A 66 -3.51 -0.13 4.53
N VAL A 67 -3.42 0.90 3.70
CA VAL A 67 -2.23 1.23 2.90
C VAL A 67 -1.62 2.58 3.30
N ALA A 68 -0.46 2.89 2.75
CA ALA A 68 0.28 4.13 3.05
C ALA A 68 0.42 4.36 4.57
N ASN A 69 0.82 3.32 5.32
CA ASN A 69 0.97 3.34 6.78
C ASN A 69 -0.32 3.76 7.53
N GLY A 70 -1.48 3.42 7.00
CA GLY A 70 -2.78 3.72 7.60
C GLY A 70 -3.43 5.01 7.11
N ALA A 71 -2.78 5.74 6.20
CA ALA A 71 -3.37 6.96 5.65
C ALA A 71 -4.61 6.71 4.79
N ARG A 72 -4.76 5.49 4.24
CA ARG A 72 -5.92 5.10 3.42
C ARG A 72 -6.41 3.71 3.75
N VAL A 73 -7.72 3.55 3.68
CA VAL A 73 -8.40 2.27 3.85
C VAL A 73 -9.28 2.01 2.63
N PHE A 74 -9.12 0.83 2.03
CA PHE A 74 -9.94 0.38 0.90
C PHE A 74 -10.66 -0.92 1.27
N GLU A 75 -11.89 -1.07 0.81
CA GLU A 75 -12.57 -2.37 0.70
C GLU A 75 -12.60 -2.74 -0.78
N GLY A 76 -11.85 -3.78 -1.15
CA GLY A 76 -11.58 -4.03 -2.55
C GLY A 76 -10.87 -2.85 -3.22
N ASN A 77 -11.48 -2.30 -4.24
CA ASN A 77 -11.03 -1.10 -4.94
C ASN A 77 -11.69 0.19 -4.46
N SER A 78 -12.65 0.10 -3.52
CA SER A 78 -13.42 1.25 -3.02
C SER A 78 -12.72 1.91 -1.84
N LEU A 79 -12.42 3.19 -1.95
CA LEU A 79 -11.87 3.98 -0.85
C LEU A 79 -12.92 4.17 0.25
N LEU A 80 -12.64 3.68 1.46
CA LEU A 80 -13.50 3.83 2.63
C LEU A 80 -13.14 5.03 3.50
N ALA A 81 -11.85 5.26 3.68
CA ALA A 81 -11.34 6.32 4.54
C ALA A 81 -9.98 6.81 4.04
N GLU A 82 -9.75 8.09 4.26
CA GLU A 82 -8.50 8.75 3.91
C GLU A 82 -8.16 9.84 4.94
N GLN A 83 -6.87 9.95 5.28
CA GLN A 83 -6.32 11.00 6.12
C GLN A 83 -5.30 11.80 5.34
N HIS A 84 -5.39 13.12 5.43
CA HIS A 84 -4.47 14.05 4.79
C HIS A 84 -3.81 14.97 5.80
N TRP A 85 -2.62 15.41 5.49
CA TRP A 85 -2.04 16.57 6.14
C TRP A 85 -2.77 17.83 5.67
N ASP A 86 -2.90 18.80 6.54
CA ASP A 86 -3.39 20.10 6.12
C ASP A 86 -2.38 20.82 5.20
N LYS A 87 -2.89 21.77 4.40
CA LYS A 87 -2.08 22.45 3.41
C LYS A 87 -0.91 23.23 4.02
N ALA A 88 -1.07 23.80 5.21
CA ALA A 88 -0.02 24.57 5.88
C ALA A 88 1.12 23.65 6.29
N LEU A 89 0.82 22.49 6.88
CA LEU A 89 1.83 21.49 7.23
C LEU A 89 2.58 20.99 6.00
N VAL A 90 1.87 20.71 4.90
CA VAL A 90 2.52 20.30 3.64
C VAL A 90 3.48 21.36 3.15
N GLN A 91 3.10 22.64 3.17
CA GLN A 91 3.96 23.76 2.77
C GLN A 91 5.19 23.89 3.66
N ASP A 92 5.03 23.74 4.98
CA ASP A 92 6.14 23.78 5.93
C ASP A 92 7.14 22.64 5.71
N VAL A 93 6.65 21.44 5.46
CA VAL A 93 7.49 20.27 5.14
C VAL A 93 8.25 20.48 3.82
N LEU A 94 7.58 20.94 2.77
CA LEU A 94 8.22 21.23 1.49
C LEU A 94 9.28 22.32 1.63
N ALA A 95 8.99 23.39 2.38
CA ALA A 95 9.95 24.45 2.64
C ALA A 95 11.17 23.96 3.44
N TYR A 96 10.97 23.09 4.42
CA TYR A 96 12.06 22.51 5.21
C TYR A 96 13.03 21.67 4.37
N PHE A 97 12.48 20.90 3.44
CA PHE A 97 13.27 20.02 2.56
C PHE A 97 13.72 20.70 1.25
N ALA A 98 13.34 21.95 1.00
CA ALA A 98 13.70 22.67 -0.23
C ALA A 98 15.21 22.62 -0.51
N GLY A 99 15.58 22.06 -1.65
CA GLY A 99 16.97 21.82 -2.05
C GLY A 99 17.66 20.62 -1.41
N LYS A 100 16.96 19.86 -0.55
CA LYS A 100 17.48 18.66 0.14
C LYS A 100 16.71 17.40 -0.24
N GLU A 101 15.74 17.49 -1.11
CA GLU A 101 14.78 16.44 -1.43
C GLU A 101 15.47 15.15 -1.90
N ARG A 102 16.60 15.31 -2.62
CA ARG A 102 17.40 14.18 -3.10
C ARG A 102 18.17 13.48 -1.99
N ASP A 103 18.70 14.25 -1.04
CA ASP A 103 19.50 13.71 0.08
C ASP A 103 18.61 12.89 1.04
N TYR A 104 17.37 13.34 1.23
CA TYR A 104 16.39 12.70 2.12
C TYR A 104 15.42 11.77 1.40
N HIS A 105 15.55 11.59 0.08
CA HIS A 105 14.65 10.74 -0.69
C HIS A 105 13.18 11.07 -0.44
N LEU A 106 12.82 12.35 -0.56
CA LEU A 106 11.46 12.81 -0.28
C LEU A 106 10.47 12.28 -1.31
N VAL A 107 9.45 11.58 -0.80
CA VAL A 107 8.34 11.05 -1.59
C VAL A 107 7.03 11.54 -1.01
N ALA A 108 6.18 12.11 -1.86
CA ALA A 108 4.83 12.53 -1.49
C ALA A 108 3.80 11.51 -1.98
N ASN A 109 3.01 10.97 -1.07
CA ASN A 109 1.92 10.06 -1.39
C ASN A 109 0.61 10.84 -1.55
N LEU A 110 0.09 10.90 -2.77
CA LEU A 110 -1.18 11.51 -3.13
C LEU A 110 -2.25 10.45 -3.39
N HIS A 111 -3.50 10.87 -3.61
CA HIS A 111 -4.61 9.94 -3.84
C HIS A 111 -4.46 9.10 -5.13
N ASP A 112 -3.75 9.60 -6.11
CA ASP A 112 -3.53 9.00 -7.43
C ASP A 112 -2.13 8.35 -7.59
N GLY A 113 -1.27 8.44 -6.57
CA GLY A 113 0.04 7.81 -6.60
C GLY A 113 1.07 8.43 -5.67
N ALA A 114 2.30 7.97 -5.79
CA ALA A 114 3.46 8.52 -5.11
C ALA A 114 4.27 9.38 -6.07
N TYR A 115 4.75 10.50 -5.60
CA TYR A 115 5.50 11.50 -6.36
C TYR A 115 6.86 11.71 -5.75
N ALA A 116 7.87 11.82 -6.60
CA ALA A 116 9.23 12.13 -6.22
C ALA A 116 9.82 13.16 -7.22
N LEU A 117 10.91 13.79 -6.87
CA LEU A 117 11.59 14.68 -7.82
C LEU A 117 12.13 13.91 -9.03
N GLU A 118 12.03 14.52 -10.21
CA GLU A 118 12.60 13.99 -11.44
C GLU A 118 14.07 13.58 -11.27
N GLY A 119 14.43 12.43 -11.86
CA GLY A 119 15.79 11.90 -11.81
C GLY A 119 16.22 11.36 -10.44
N MET A 120 15.31 11.24 -9.47
CA MET A 120 15.57 10.47 -8.25
C MET A 120 15.46 8.98 -8.56
N THR A 121 16.58 8.27 -8.40
CA THR A 121 16.61 6.81 -8.50
C THR A 121 16.82 6.24 -7.10
N PHE A 122 15.86 5.43 -6.65
CA PHE A 122 16.02 4.69 -5.40
C PHE A 122 16.21 3.21 -5.72
N PRO A 123 17.17 2.53 -5.11
CA PRO A 123 17.26 1.07 -5.23
C PRO A 123 15.97 0.35 -4.82
N MET A 124 15.14 1.00 -4.00
CA MET A 124 13.86 0.48 -3.52
C MET A 124 12.65 0.88 -4.38
N VAL A 125 12.76 1.89 -5.25
CA VAL A 125 11.64 2.34 -6.10
C VAL A 125 11.19 1.23 -7.05
N GLU A 126 12.13 0.53 -7.67
CA GLU A 126 11.83 -0.60 -8.55
C GLU A 126 11.13 -1.74 -7.82
N LYS A 127 11.42 -1.93 -6.53
CA LYS A 127 10.86 -3.01 -5.72
C LYS A 127 9.50 -2.67 -5.11
N PHE A 128 9.29 -1.43 -4.69
CA PHE A 128 8.12 -1.03 -3.87
C PHE A 128 7.20 -0.02 -4.53
N MET A 129 7.67 0.70 -5.55
CA MET A 129 6.86 1.66 -6.30
C MET A 129 6.70 1.17 -7.74
N THR A 130 5.54 1.33 -8.29
CA THR A 130 5.31 1.02 -9.70
C THR A 130 5.81 2.18 -10.54
N GLN A 131 6.38 1.91 -11.73
CA GLN A 131 6.89 2.94 -12.66
C GLN A 131 5.85 4.02 -13.05
N GLU A 132 4.57 3.74 -12.86
CA GLU A 132 3.49 4.72 -13.07
C GLU A 132 3.35 5.77 -11.95
N MET A 133 4.07 5.59 -10.85
CA MET A 133 3.93 6.41 -9.64
C MET A 133 4.96 7.53 -9.53
N ALA A 134 5.96 7.58 -10.38
CA ALA A 134 6.91 8.68 -10.46
C ALA A 134 6.46 9.64 -11.57
N LYS A 135 5.49 10.50 -11.24
CA LYS A 135 5.17 11.67 -12.07
C LYS A 135 5.85 12.89 -11.47
N GLU A 136 6.30 13.78 -12.33
CA GLU A 136 6.89 15.08 -12.01
C GLU A 136 5.93 15.99 -11.21
#